data_e0ffa15d9599c44b5d06b5000b990804
#
_entry.id   e0ffa15d9599c44b5d06b5000b990804
#
_cell.length_a   1.000
_cell.length_b   1.000
_cell.length_c   1.000
_cell.angle_alpha   90.00
_cell.angle_beta   90.00
_cell.angle_gamma   90.00
#
_symmetry.space_group_name_H-M   'P 1'
#
loop_
_entity.id
_entity.type
_entity.pdbx_description
1 polymer ?
#
loop_
_entity_poly.entity_id
_entity_poly.type
_entity_poly.pdbx_seq_one_letter_code
_entity_poly.pdbx_strand_id
1 'polypeptide(L)'
;MNTNNNGFVKMWDNWSKRRSSVPVYDLWLDEYKEILESNKDNEIFDLGCGIGADTLYLIERGYNVLSCDFSNEALKSIQDNIPNSKTLYLDMMKKFPIKDNTYSLIIADLSLHYFDNETTIHIMREIKRILKNNGILLSRVASVNDFNFGAGVGEELERNYYFEGDYTKRFFDFEDINKYFGIIGSVEAEETQMTRNEDEYLKP
;
A
#
# COMPACT_ATOMS: atom_id res chain seq x y z
N MET A 1 16.22 10.24 -14.03
CA MET A 1 17.26 9.19 -13.96
C MET A 1 16.54 7.85 -13.96
N ASN A 2 16.92 6.90 -14.83
CA ASN A 2 16.33 5.56 -14.82
C ASN A 2 16.73 4.88 -13.50
N THR A 3 15.87 4.94 -12.52
CA THR A 3 15.96 4.07 -11.34
C THR A 3 15.91 2.65 -11.89
N ASN A 4 16.98 1.91 -11.66
CA ASN A 4 17.20 0.59 -12.22
C ASN A 4 16.10 -0.33 -11.65
N ASN A 5 14.99 -0.49 -12.39
CA ASN A 5 13.79 -1.24 -11.96
C ASN A 5 14.17 -2.63 -11.42
N ASN A 6 15.25 -3.21 -11.95
CA ASN A 6 15.81 -4.48 -11.50
C ASN A 6 16.39 -4.44 -10.07
N GLY A 7 16.93 -3.31 -9.61
CA GLY A 7 17.46 -3.16 -8.25
C GLY A 7 16.34 -3.09 -7.22
N PHE A 8 15.32 -2.30 -7.51
CA PHE A 8 14.15 -2.12 -6.66
C PHE A 8 13.36 -3.43 -6.51
N VAL A 9 13.10 -4.15 -7.61
CA VAL A 9 12.45 -5.47 -7.58
C VAL A 9 13.25 -6.45 -6.72
N LYS A 10 14.58 -6.55 -6.94
CA LYS A 10 15.43 -7.47 -6.15
C LYS A 10 15.43 -7.14 -4.66
N MET A 11 15.40 -5.88 -4.29
CA MET A 11 15.34 -5.45 -2.89
C MET A 11 14.05 -5.99 -2.23
N TRP A 12 12.90 -5.78 -2.85
CA TRP A 12 11.60 -6.23 -2.33
C TRP A 12 11.46 -7.75 -2.35
N ASP A 13 11.96 -8.44 -3.38
CA ASP A 13 12.01 -9.90 -3.40
C ASP A 13 12.86 -10.45 -2.26
N ASN A 14 14.02 -9.85 -1.99
CA ASN A 14 14.88 -10.25 -0.88
C ASN A 14 14.23 -9.97 0.48
N TRP A 15 13.53 -8.83 0.61
CA TRP A 15 12.81 -8.49 1.82
C TRP A 15 11.67 -9.48 2.09
N SER A 16 10.89 -9.81 1.06
CA SER A 16 9.77 -10.77 1.14
C SER A 16 10.28 -12.18 1.49
N LYS A 17 11.40 -12.63 0.89
CA LYS A 17 12.04 -13.93 1.23
C LYS A 17 12.45 -14.03 2.69
N ARG A 18 12.95 -12.95 3.29
CA ARG A 18 13.36 -12.95 4.70
C ARG A 18 12.18 -13.01 5.68
N ARG A 19 10.99 -12.71 5.23
CA ARG A 19 9.73 -12.68 6.00
C ARG A 19 8.71 -13.71 5.54
N SER A 20 9.15 -14.85 5.01
CA SER A 20 8.31 -15.92 4.43
C SER A 20 7.44 -16.70 5.44
N SER A 21 7.22 -16.19 6.63
CA SER A 21 6.28 -16.73 7.62
C SER A 21 4.86 -16.19 7.38
N VAL A 22 3.88 -16.78 8.06
CA VAL A 22 2.51 -16.24 8.10
C VAL A 22 2.58 -14.75 8.50
N PRO A 23 1.99 -13.85 7.70
CA PRO A 23 2.07 -12.43 8.01
C PRO A 23 1.37 -12.09 9.33
N VAL A 24 1.89 -11.07 10.01
CA VAL A 24 1.24 -10.47 11.17
C VAL A 24 0.66 -9.14 10.72
N TYR A 25 -0.59 -8.86 11.08
CA TYR A 25 -1.28 -7.61 10.77
C TYR A 25 -1.55 -6.80 12.04
N ASP A 26 -1.68 -5.49 11.89
CA ASP A 26 -2.23 -4.62 12.92
C ASP A 26 -3.75 -4.43 12.71
N LEU A 27 -4.40 -3.78 13.66
CA LEU A 27 -5.85 -3.60 13.65
C LEU A 27 -6.29 -2.25 13.08
N TRP A 28 -5.45 -1.57 12.31
CA TRP A 28 -5.78 -0.25 11.77
C TRP A 28 -7.08 -0.23 10.94
N LEU A 29 -7.38 -1.32 10.24
CA LEU A 29 -8.63 -1.47 9.50
C LEU A 29 -9.88 -1.59 10.40
N ASP A 30 -9.71 -1.84 11.70
CA ASP A 30 -10.82 -1.86 12.65
C ASP A 30 -11.51 -0.50 12.80
N GLU A 31 -10.78 0.59 12.56
CA GLU A 31 -11.33 1.95 12.57
C GLU A 31 -12.28 2.20 11.38
N TYR A 32 -12.16 1.39 10.32
CA TYR A 32 -12.95 1.50 9.08
C TYR A 32 -13.98 0.37 8.91
N LYS A 33 -14.41 -0.27 10.00
CA LYS A 33 -15.34 -1.42 9.97
C LYS A 33 -16.62 -1.14 9.19
N GLU A 34 -17.20 0.04 9.32
CA GLU A 34 -18.43 0.42 8.60
C GLU A 34 -18.19 0.47 7.08
N ILE A 35 -17.04 0.98 6.64
CA ILE A 35 -16.64 0.99 5.23
C ILE A 35 -16.43 -0.43 4.74
N LEU A 36 -15.73 -1.26 5.51
CA LEU A 36 -15.49 -2.67 5.15
C LEU A 36 -16.81 -3.44 5.04
N GLU A 37 -17.71 -3.34 6.01
CA GLU A 37 -19.00 -4.02 6.00
C GLU A 37 -19.88 -3.56 4.82
N SER A 38 -19.87 -2.27 4.47
CA SER A 38 -20.58 -1.76 3.29
C SER A 38 -20.05 -2.32 1.97
N ASN A 39 -18.84 -2.88 1.97
CA ASN A 39 -18.19 -3.49 0.81
C ASN A 39 -18.09 -5.02 0.89
N LYS A 40 -18.79 -5.67 1.82
CA LYS A 40 -18.66 -7.11 2.09
C LYS A 40 -18.98 -8.00 0.88
N ASP A 41 -19.92 -7.59 0.06
CA ASP A 41 -20.32 -8.31 -1.16
C ASP A 41 -19.47 -7.95 -2.39
N ASN A 42 -18.53 -7.00 -2.25
CA ASN A 42 -17.63 -6.57 -3.32
C ASN A 42 -16.23 -7.17 -3.11
N GLU A 43 -15.48 -7.30 -4.20
CA GLU A 43 -14.06 -7.61 -4.11
C GLU A 43 -13.29 -6.34 -3.72
N ILE A 44 -12.51 -6.42 -2.65
CA ILE A 44 -11.60 -5.38 -2.17
C ILE A 44 -10.28 -5.53 -2.92
N PHE A 45 -9.67 -4.43 -3.34
CA PHE A 45 -8.39 -4.43 -4.02
C PHE A 45 -7.28 -3.99 -3.06
N ASP A 46 -6.36 -4.92 -2.72
CA ASP A 46 -5.22 -4.67 -1.84
C ASP A 46 -3.98 -4.35 -2.69
N LEU A 47 -3.66 -3.06 -2.82
CA LEU A 47 -2.66 -2.49 -3.72
C LEU A 47 -1.30 -2.36 -3.04
N GLY A 48 -0.32 -3.17 -3.49
CA GLY A 48 0.99 -3.26 -2.88
C GLY A 48 0.96 -4.06 -1.58
N CYS A 49 0.29 -5.20 -1.63
CA CYS A 49 -0.04 -6.05 -0.48
C CYS A 49 1.18 -6.63 0.27
N GLY A 50 2.38 -6.56 -0.30
CA GLY A 50 3.57 -7.17 0.27
C GLY A 50 3.35 -8.66 0.57
N ILE A 51 3.75 -9.11 1.76
CA ILE A 51 3.56 -10.49 2.20
C ILE A 51 2.13 -10.79 2.69
N GLY A 52 1.20 -9.82 2.63
CA GLY A 52 -0.23 -10.04 2.83
C GLY A 52 -0.76 -9.79 4.23
N ALA A 53 -0.27 -8.78 4.94
CA ALA A 53 -0.78 -8.43 6.26
C ALA A 53 -2.27 -8.06 6.21
N ASP A 54 -2.64 -7.07 5.38
CA ASP A 54 -4.04 -6.67 5.23
C ASP A 54 -4.87 -7.72 4.48
N THR A 55 -4.26 -8.43 3.52
CA THR A 55 -4.89 -9.58 2.88
C THR A 55 -5.37 -10.61 3.90
N LEU A 56 -4.50 -10.98 4.87
CA LEU A 56 -4.84 -11.94 5.91
C LEU A 56 -5.95 -11.42 6.82
N TYR A 57 -5.81 -10.14 7.29
CA TYR A 57 -6.83 -9.48 8.10
C TYR A 57 -8.22 -9.57 7.46
N LEU A 58 -8.30 -9.26 6.16
CA LEU A 58 -9.55 -9.24 5.40
C LEU A 58 -10.12 -10.64 5.18
N ILE A 59 -9.28 -11.60 4.77
CA ILE A 59 -9.73 -12.99 4.52
C ILE A 59 -10.23 -13.67 5.80
N GLU A 60 -9.55 -13.48 6.94
CA GLU A 60 -9.98 -14.04 8.23
C GLU A 60 -11.37 -13.51 8.67
N ARG A 61 -11.75 -12.31 8.18
CA ARG A 61 -13.08 -11.70 8.45
C ARG A 61 -14.12 -11.96 7.34
N GLY A 62 -13.74 -12.78 6.35
CA GLY A 62 -14.67 -13.24 5.30
C GLY A 62 -14.86 -12.25 4.16
N TYR A 63 -13.96 -11.29 3.98
CA TYR A 63 -13.97 -10.40 2.82
C TYR A 63 -13.35 -11.09 1.60
N ASN A 64 -13.84 -10.73 0.41
CA ASN A 64 -13.25 -11.15 -0.86
C ASN A 64 -12.16 -10.15 -1.27
N VAL A 65 -10.94 -10.61 -1.49
CA VAL A 65 -9.78 -9.74 -1.73
C VAL A 65 -9.02 -10.19 -2.97
N LEU A 66 -8.65 -9.23 -3.82
CA LEU A 66 -7.60 -9.40 -4.83
C LEU A 66 -6.36 -8.61 -4.37
N SER A 67 -5.31 -9.34 -4.03
CA SER A 67 -4.05 -8.78 -3.53
C SER A 67 -3.06 -8.62 -4.68
N CYS A 68 -2.47 -7.45 -4.82
CA CYS A 68 -1.52 -7.23 -5.89
C CYS A 68 -0.20 -6.64 -5.40
N ASP A 69 0.88 -7.10 -6.01
CA ASP A 69 2.24 -6.60 -5.79
C ASP A 69 3.07 -6.81 -7.06
N PHE A 70 4.19 -6.09 -7.19
CA PHE A 70 5.15 -6.31 -8.26
C PHE A 70 6.25 -7.32 -7.89
N SER A 71 6.32 -7.76 -6.64
CA SER A 71 7.21 -8.82 -6.17
C SER A 71 6.55 -10.18 -6.30
N ASN A 72 7.07 -11.03 -7.18
CA ASN A 72 6.60 -12.41 -7.31
C ASN A 72 6.83 -13.22 -6.03
N GLU A 73 7.86 -12.91 -5.26
CA GLU A 73 8.14 -13.57 -3.97
C GLU A 73 7.11 -13.19 -2.91
N ALA A 74 6.65 -11.93 -2.90
CA ALA A 74 5.57 -11.49 -2.04
C ALA A 74 4.26 -12.22 -2.37
N LEU A 75 3.88 -12.26 -3.65
CA LEU A 75 2.67 -12.96 -4.11
C LEU A 75 2.74 -14.47 -3.82
N LYS A 76 3.92 -15.07 -3.99
CA LYS A 76 4.14 -16.48 -3.62
C LYS A 76 3.97 -16.69 -2.13
N SER A 77 4.50 -15.81 -1.29
CA SER A 77 4.33 -15.89 0.17
C SER A 77 2.84 -15.87 0.56
N ILE A 78 2.04 -15.01 -0.07
CA ILE A 78 0.59 -14.96 0.15
C ILE A 78 -0.06 -16.30 -0.23
N GLN A 79 0.25 -16.82 -1.41
CA GLN A 79 -0.32 -18.10 -1.89
C GLN A 79 0.04 -19.28 -0.99
N ASP A 80 1.27 -19.28 -0.47
CA ASP A 80 1.77 -20.36 0.40
C ASP A 80 1.19 -20.29 1.83
N ASN A 81 0.90 -19.07 2.35
CA ASN A 81 0.57 -18.85 3.76
C ASN A 81 -0.88 -18.42 4.03
N ILE A 82 -1.60 -17.94 3.02
CA ILE A 82 -2.98 -17.46 3.17
C ILE A 82 -3.92 -18.27 2.28
N PRO A 83 -4.66 -19.23 2.86
CA PRO A 83 -5.60 -20.05 2.09
C PRO A 83 -6.65 -19.20 1.37
N ASN A 84 -7.03 -19.61 0.17
CA ASN A 84 -8.04 -18.96 -0.68
C ASN A 84 -7.68 -17.54 -1.13
N SER A 85 -6.44 -17.09 -0.98
CA SER A 85 -6.00 -15.80 -1.49
C SER A 85 -6.01 -15.77 -3.02
N LYS A 86 -6.38 -14.62 -3.57
CA LYS A 86 -6.25 -14.31 -5.00
C LYS A 86 -5.14 -13.28 -5.15
N THR A 87 -4.25 -13.52 -6.10
CA THR A 87 -3.10 -12.63 -6.32
C THR A 87 -3.02 -12.16 -7.76
N LEU A 88 -2.49 -10.95 -7.96
CA LEU A 88 -2.24 -10.36 -9.26
C LEU A 88 -0.86 -9.68 -9.25
N TYR A 89 -0.01 -10.03 -10.22
CA TYR A 89 1.21 -9.25 -10.46
C TYR A 89 0.84 -7.88 -11.03
N LEU A 90 1.25 -6.80 -10.36
CA LEU A 90 0.98 -5.44 -10.78
C LEU A 90 2.17 -4.52 -10.46
N ASP A 91 2.70 -3.86 -11.48
CA ASP A 91 3.69 -2.80 -11.36
C ASP A 91 2.95 -1.44 -11.38
N MET A 92 2.92 -0.75 -10.23
CA MET A 92 2.22 0.54 -10.08
C MET A 92 2.74 1.64 -11.01
N MET A 93 3.97 1.53 -11.51
CA MET A 93 4.53 2.49 -12.46
C MET A 93 3.95 2.33 -13.87
N LYS A 94 3.18 1.30 -14.12
CA LYS A 94 2.53 1.01 -15.41
C LYS A 94 1.03 1.24 -15.32
N LYS A 95 0.38 1.26 -16.49
CA LYS A 95 -1.08 1.21 -16.54
C LYS A 95 -1.57 -0.07 -15.86
N PHE A 96 -2.52 0.06 -14.94
CA PHE A 96 -3.08 -1.11 -14.26
C PHE A 96 -3.91 -1.97 -15.22
N PRO A 97 -3.74 -3.31 -15.23
CA PRO A 97 -4.48 -4.22 -16.09
C PRO A 97 -5.93 -4.43 -15.60
N ILE A 98 -6.52 -3.39 -15.09
CA ILE A 98 -7.86 -3.35 -14.46
C ILE A 98 -8.74 -2.40 -15.28
N LYS A 99 -10.00 -2.75 -15.46
CA LYS A 99 -11.00 -1.91 -16.14
C LYS A 99 -11.34 -0.68 -15.29
N ASP A 100 -11.82 0.37 -15.95
CA ASP A 100 -12.34 1.56 -15.30
C ASP A 100 -13.55 1.21 -14.41
N ASN A 101 -13.74 1.94 -13.32
CA ASN A 101 -14.90 1.80 -12.43
C ASN A 101 -15.13 0.36 -11.93
N THR A 102 -14.09 -0.34 -11.50
CA THR A 102 -14.16 -1.75 -11.08
C THR A 102 -14.37 -1.89 -9.57
N TYR A 103 -13.61 -1.16 -8.75
CA TYR A 103 -13.57 -1.36 -7.31
C TYR A 103 -14.34 -0.28 -6.55
N SER A 104 -15.09 -0.69 -5.52
CA SER A 104 -15.73 0.22 -4.57
C SER A 104 -14.79 0.57 -3.42
N LEU A 105 -13.84 -0.31 -3.10
CA LEU A 105 -12.86 -0.13 -2.04
C LEU A 105 -11.48 -0.61 -2.51
N ILE A 106 -10.48 0.26 -2.32
CA ILE A 106 -9.06 -0.04 -2.50
C ILE A 106 -8.36 0.20 -1.17
N ILE A 107 -7.47 -0.70 -0.79
CA ILE A 107 -6.57 -0.55 0.34
C ILE A 107 -5.15 -0.42 -0.20
N ALA A 108 -4.37 0.52 0.32
CA ALA A 108 -2.97 0.71 -0.05
C ALA A 108 -2.16 1.08 1.20
N ASP A 109 -1.74 0.06 1.95
CA ASP A 109 -1.03 0.24 3.20
C ASP A 109 0.47 0.31 2.99
N LEU A 110 1.08 1.45 3.33
CA LEU A 110 2.53 1.70 3.28
C LEU A 110 3.18 1.34 1.94
N SER A 111 2.42 1.39 0.85
CA SER A 111 2.86 1.00 -0.50
C SER A 111 3.05 2.18 -1.45
N LEU A 112 2.46 3.35 -1.16
CA LEU A 112 2.42 4.51 -2.06
C LEU A 112 3.56 5.52 -1.85
N HIS A 113 4.47 5.29 -0.91
CA HIS A 113 5.50 6.26 -0.51
C HIS A 113 6.90 5.97 -1.10
N TYR A 114 7.00 5.18 -2.17
CA TYR A 114 8.30 4.85 -2.78
C TYR A 114 8.56 5.57 -4.11
N PHE A 115 7.69 6.47 -4.52
CA PHE A 115 7.67 7.00 -5.86
C PHE A 115 7.96 8.51 -5.91
N ASP A 116 8.57 8.95 -7.02
CA ASP A 116 8.74 10.37 -7.34
C ASP A 116 7.39 11.06 -7.63
N ASN A 117 7.42 12.37 -7.79
CA ASN A 117 6.22 13.18 -8.01
C ASN A 117 5.40 12.73 -9.23
N GLU A 118 6.06 12.47 -10.36
CA GLU A 118 5.36 12.12 -11.60
C GLU A 118 4.71 10.73 -11.49
N THR A 119 5.44 9.78 -10.94
CA THR A 119 4.95 8.41 -10.72
C THR A 119 3.83 8.39 -9.68
N THR A 120 3.94 9.15 -8.59
CA THR A 120 2.88 9.26 -7.59
C THR A 120 1.59 9.80 -8.21
N ILE A 121 1.68 10.86 -9.04
CA ILE A 121 0.52 11.41 -9.76
C ILE A 121 -0.07 10.38 -10.74
N HIS A 122 0.76 9.62 -11.44
CA HIS A 122 0.31 8.55 -12.32
C HIS A 122 -0.47 7.49 -11.55
N ILE A 123 0.07 7.02 -10.43
CA ILE A 123 -0.57 6.02 -9.58
C ILE A 123 -1.94 6.51 -9.07
N MET A 124 -2.02 7.74 -8.57
CA MET A 124 -3.28 8.32 -8.10
C MET A 124 -4.34 8.42 -9.20
N ARG A 125 -3.93 8.73 -10.44
CA ARG A 125 -4.82 8.72 -11.61
C ARG A 125 -5.31 7.32 -11.96
N GLU A 126 -4.45 6.31 -11.88
CA GLU A 126 -4.84 4.92 -12.12
C GLU A 126 -5.78 4.41 -11.02
N ILE A 127 -5.50 4.71 -9.74
CA ILE A 127 -6.42 4.41 -8.63
C ILE A 127 -7.78 5.07 -8.87
N LYS A 128 -7.81 6.38 -9.20
CA LYS A 128 -9.05 7.08 -9.53
C LYS A 128 -9.80 6.42 -10.69
N ARG A 129 -9.10 5.99 -11.73
CA ARG A 129 -9.69 5.36 -12.91
C ARG A 129 -10.37 4.04 -12.59
N ILE A 130 -9.76 3.21 -11.75
CA ILE A 130 -10.29 1.90 -11.39
C ILE A 130 -11.33 1.95 -10.25
N LEU A 131 -11.37 3.02 -9.46
CA LEU A 131 -12.41 3.25 -8.47
C LEU A 131 -13.74 3.55 -9.16
N LYS A 132 -14.83 2.97 -8.65
CA LYS A 132 -16.19 3.34 -8.98
C LYS A 132 -16.50 4.76 -8.51
N ASN A 133 -17.58 5.33 -9.04
CA ASN A 133 -18.13 6.56 -8.49
C ASN A 133 -18.45 6.35 -7.00
N ASN A 134 -18.00 7.27 -6.15
CA ASN A 134 -18.04 7.17 -4.68
C ASN A 134 -17.27 5.99 -4.10
N GLY A 135 -16.35 5.39 -4.86
CA GLY A 135 -15.42 4.41 -4.34
C GLY A 135 -14.40 5.06 -3.39
N ILE A 136 -13.87 4.28 -2.46
CA ILE A 136 -13.00 4.74 -1.38
C ILE A 136 -11.61 4.14 -1.53
N LEU A 137 -10.57 4.95 -1.28
CA LEU A 137 -9.22 4.50 -1.01
C LEU A 137 -8.94 4.65 0.49
N LEU A 138 -8.61 3.57 1.16
CA LEU A 138 -8.02 3.58 2.50
C LEU A 138 -6.50 3.40 2.36
N SER A 139 -5.72 4.30 2.93
CA SER A 139 -4.26 4.24 2.78
C SER A 139 -3.53 4.78 4.00
N ARG A 140 -2.42 4.13 4.34
CA ARG A 140 -1.40 4.73 5.23
C ARG A 140 -0.15 5.04 4.42
N VAL A 141 0.48 6.15 4.76
CA VAL A 141 1.76 6.60 4.18
C VAL A 141 2.68 7.14 5.28
N ALA A 142 3.98 7.19 5.03
CA ALA A 142 4.95 7.70 6.00
C ALA A 142 4.80 9.23 6.17
N SER A 143 4.71 9.70 7.42
CA SER A 143 4.66 11.13 7.77
C SER A 143 6.04 11.77 7.73
N VAL A 144 6.10 13.07 7.42
CA VAL A 144 7.32 13.90 7.58
C VAL A 144 7.82 13.95 9.03
N ASN A 145 6.99 13.56 10.00
CA ASN A 145 7.33 13.51 11.42
C ASN A 145 7.83 12.11 11.87
N ASP A 146 7.87 11.13 10.95
CA ASP A 146 8.34 9.78 11.27
C ASP A 146 9.86 9.67 11.18
N PHE A 147 10.54 10.30 12.13
CA PHE A 147 12.01 10.29 12.22
C PHE A 147 12.58 8.89 12.47
N ASN A 148 11.83 8.01 13.12
CA ASN A 148 12.22 6.62 13.33
C ASN A 148 12.25 5.81 12.04
N PHE A 149 11.42 6.19 11.07
CA PHE A 149 11.34 5.57 9.75
C PHE A 149 12.24 6.27 8.72
N GLY A 150 13.00 7.30 9.13
CA GLY A 150 13.99 7.98 8.32
C GLY A 150 13.52 9.29 7.69
N ALA A 151 12.47 9.95 8.22
CA ALA A 151 12.06 11.25 7.71
C ALA A 151 13.22 12.26 7.78
N GLY A 152 13.54 12.90 6.64
CA GLY A 152 14.64 13.85 6.51
C GLY A 152 16.05 13.23 6.43
N VAL A 153 16.16 11.91 6.30
CA VAL A 153 17.45 11.21 6.16
C VAL A 153 17.73 10.89 4.68
N GLY A 154 18.99 11.01 4.26
CA GLY A 154 19.42 10.74 2.90
C GLY A 154 19.53 11.99 2.02
N GLU A 155 19.68 11.78 0.70
CA GLU A 155 19.73 12.84 -0.30
C GLU A 155 18.31 13.22 -0.71
N GLU A 156 17.91 14.47 -0.48
CA GLU A 156 16.61 14.97 -0.94
C GLU A 156 16.61 15.18 -2.46
N LEU A 157 15.85 14.36 -3.18
CA LEU A 157 15.72 14.42 -4.64
C LEU A 157 14.60 15.36 -5.08
N GLU A 158 13.53 15.42 -4.32
CA GLU A 158 12.38 16.32 -4.44
C GLU A 158 11.89 16.65 -3.03
N ARG A 159 11.00 17.63 -2.89
CA ARG A 159 10.39 17.95 -1.59
C ARG A 159 9.83 16.69 -0.93
N ASN A 160 10.32 16.40 0.27
CA ASN A 160 9.94 15.24 1.08
C ASN A 160 10.18 13.87 0.43
N TYR A 161 11.06 13.78 -0.59
CA TYR A 161 11.41 12.54 -1.28
C TYR A 161 12.92 12.33 -1.26
N TYR A 162 13.36 11.29 -0.59
CA TYR A 162 14.75 11.06 -0.23
C TYR A 162 15.28 9.76 -0.82
N PHE A 163 16.58 9.75 -1.16
CA PHE A 163 17.32 8.54 -1.51
C PHE A 163 18.17 8.10 -0.33
N GLU A 164 17.95 6.88 0.14
CA GLU A 164 18.66 6.27 1.27
C GLU A 164 19.55 5.10 0.81
N GLY A 165 20.39 5.32 -0.20
CA GLY A 165 21.37 4.35 -0.68
C GLY A 165 20.82 3.27 -1.61
N ASP A 166 19.84 2.49 -1.19
CA ASP A 166 19.30 1.37 -1.99
C ASP A 166 17.88 1.64 -2.52
N TYR A 167 17.14 2.56 -1.92
CA TYR A 167 15.76 2.86 -2.27
C TYR A 167 15.44 4.34 -2.06
N THR A 168 14.31 4.74 -2.60
CA THR A 168 13.76 6.08 -2.42
C THR A 168 12.50 6.02 -1.57
N LYS A 169 12.25 7.06 -0.79
CA LYS A 169 11.07 7.15 0.07
C LYS A 169 10.55 8.59 0.11
N ARG A 170 9.25 8.74 -0.01
CA ARG A 170 8.52 9.98 0.18
C ARG A 170 7.87 9.99 1.56
N PHE A 171 8.00 11.09 2.23
CA PHE A 171 7.25 11.40 3.45
C PHE A 171 6.19 12.43 3.12
N PHE A 172 5.04 12.34 3.78
CA PHE A 172 3.89 13.16 3.46
C PHE A 172 3.57 14.11 4.60
N ASP A 173 3.38 15.40 4.29
CA ASP A 173 2.64 16.33 5.11
C ASP A 173 1.23 16.53 4.55
N PHE A 174 0.41 17.38 5.19
CA PHE A 174 -0.95 17.63 4.73
C PHE A 174 -1.03 18.32 3.36
N GLU A 175 0.00 19.06 2.95
CA GLU A 175 0.06 19.64 1.61
C GLU A 175 0.27 18.53 0.57
N ASP A 176 1.17 17.59 0.81
CA ASP A 176 1.40 16.43 -0.06
C ASP A 176 0.16 15.52 -0.10
N ILE A 177 -0.49 15.29 1.04
CA ILE A 177 -1.75 14.53 1.09
C ILE A 177 -2.80 15.17 0.18
N ASN A 178 -3.05 16.46 0.32
CA ASN A 178 -4.02 17.17 -0.52
C ASN A 178 -3.62 17.17 -1.99
N LYS A 179 -2.34 17.36 -2.29
CA LYS A 179 -1.80 17.36 -3.66
C LYS A 179 -2.02 16.04 -4.38
N TYR A 180 -1.68 14.92 -3.75
CA TYR A 180 -1.69 13.62 -4.40
C TYR A 180 -3.05 12.91 -4.25
N PHE A 181 -3.57 12.78 -3.04
CA PHE A 181 -4.83 12.08 -2.78
C PHE A 181 -6.04 12.89 -3.24
N GLY A 182 -5.95 14.22 -3.25
CA GLY A 182 -6.97 15.10 -3.83
C GLY A 182 -7.25 14.85 -5.32
N ILE A 183 -6.35 14.19 -6.05
CA ILE A 183 -6.61 13.73 -7.43
C ILE A 183 -7.77 12.75 -7.47
N ILE A 184 -7.93 11.90 -6.45
CA ILE A 184 -8.98 10.90 -6.36
C ILE A 184 -10.32 11.56 -6.02
N GLY A 185 -10.35 12.42 -5.01
CA GLY A 185 -11.57 13.07 -4.55
C GLY A 185 -11.36 13.87 -3.26
N SER A 186 -12.39 13.92 -2.41
CA SER A 186 -12.28 14.46 -1.07
C SER A 186 -11.34 13.62 -0.22
N VAL A 187 -10.57 14.27 0.65
CA VAL A 187 -9.56 13.63 1.48
C VAL A 187 -9.88 13.91 2.94
N GLU A 188 -9.93 12.86 3.74
CA GLU A 188 -9.86 12.90 5.20
C GLU A 188 -8.53 12.28 5.60
N ALA A 189 -7.76 12.95 6.43
CA ALA A 189 -6.45 12.47 6.85
C ALA A 189 -6.15 12.88 8.28
N GLU A 190 -5.51 11.98 9.00
CA GLU A 190 -5.00 12.20 10.35
C GLU A 190 -3.58 11.63 10.46
N GLU A 191 -2.84 12.10 11.43
CA GLU A 191 -1.53 11.56 11.77
C GLU A 191 -1.65 10.70 13.02
N THR A 192 -1.31 9.41 12.87
CA THR A 192 -1.39 8.42 13.95
C THR A 192 -0.06 7.72 14.14
N GLN A 193 0.13 7.13 15.31
CA GLN A 193 1.30 6.28 15.59
C GLN A 193 1.00 4.84 15.17
N MET A 194 1.88 4.28 14.34
CA MET A 194 1.77 2.87 13.95
C MET A 194 2.35 1.96 15.02
N THR A 195 1.61 0.92 15.41
CA THR A 195 1.96 -0.04 16.46
C THR A 195 2.44 -1.39 15.94
N ARG A 196 2.51 -1.59 14.61
CA ARG A 196 2.82 -2.89 13.96
C ARG A 196 4.09 -3.59 14.46
N ASN A 197 5.07 -2.86 14.96
CA ASN A 197 6.35 -3.40 15.40
C ASN A 197 6.51 -3.39 16.93
N GLU A 198 5.44 -3.11 17.68
CA GLU A 198 5.47 -3.15 19.13
C GLU A 198 5.22 -4.56 19.65
N ASP A 199 5.87 -4.91 20.78
CA ASP A 199 5.73 -6.25 21.40
C ASP A 199 4.30 -6.55 21.88
N GLU A 200 3.49 -5.53 22.08
CA GLU A 200 2.07 -5.63 22.46
C GLU A 200 1.16 -5.98 21.28
N TYR A 201 1.72 -6.09 20.10
CA TYR A 201 1.00 -6.35 18.89
C TYR A 201 0.55 -7.81 18.83
N LEU A 202 -0.67 -8.07 19.21
CA LEU A 202 -1.24 -9.41 19.22
C LEU A 202 -2.22 -9.58 18.05
N LYS A 203 -1.95 -10.60 17.24
CA LYS A 203 -2.96 -11.15 16.34
C LYS A 203 -4.14 -11.62 17.20
N PRO A 204 -5.38 -11.21 16.88
CA PRO A 204 -6.56 -11.67 17.60
C PRO A 204 -6.77 -13.18 17.49
#